data_8d20cd93ad52a4e01ddd53c53755d9a4
#
_entry.id   8d20cd93ad52a4e01ddd53c53755d9a4
#
_cell.length_a   1.000
_cell.length_b   1.000
_cell.length_c   1.000
_cell.angle_alpha   90.00
_cell.angle_beta   90.00
_cell.angle_gamma   90.00
#
_symmetry.space_group_name_H-M   'P 1'
#
loop_
_entity.id
_entity.type
_entity.pdbx_description
1 polymer ?
#
loop_
_entity_poly.entity_id
_entity_poly.type
_entity_poly.pdbx_seq_one_letter_code
_entity_poly.pdbx_strand_id
1 'polypeptide(L)'
;MLRTALSGLFLLLLALASTAWAQDFPKFDDKGVVDAANLLDPAQEQALSQTLIAQKQASGRSLVVATIADLQGYDIADYGYRLGRAWGIGDKDSNGALLIIAPNDRKVRIEVGYGLEGVLTDALSSQIIRNAITPRFKAGDMPGGIAAGVDQITALLALPPEEAKARAAAAETEARAADRGGSAILGLWPILFIILFIAMRLMSRGTGGGGGKRYRRGGSSMPIILWGPGAGGSGWGSGGGSSWGGGGGFGGGGGFSGGGSFGGGGASGDW
;
A
#
# COMPACT_ATOMS: atom_id res chain seq x y z
N MET A 1 37.71 18.88 -37.26
CA MET A 1 36.30 18.52 -37.33
C MET A 1 35.91 17.40 -36.36
N LEU A 2 36.65 16.27 -36.23
CA LEU A 2 36.28 15.18 -35.29
C LEU A 2 36.31 15.59 -33.81
N ARG A 3 37.29 16.41 -33.40
CA ARG A 3 37.41 16.91 -32.01
C ARG A 3 36.28 17.86 -31.61
N THR A 4 35.80 18.69 -32.50
CA THR A 4 34.67 19.59 -32.27
C THR A 4 33.35 18.84 -32.21
N ALA A 5 33.19 17.78 -33.01
CA ALA A 5 32.01 16.92 -32.94
C ALA A 5 31.93 16.10 -31.64
N LEU A 6 33.08 15.59 -31.14
CA LEU A 6 33.14 14.90 -29.85
C LEU A 6 32.83 15.85 -28.67
N SER A 7 33.33 17.07 -28.71
CA SER A 7 33.05 18.06 -27.67
C SER A 7 31.57 18.47 -27.65
N GLY A 8 30.93 18.59 -28.81
CA GLY A 8 29.50 18.86 -28.93
C GLY A 8 28.63 17.70 -28.41
N LEU A 9 29.01 16.46 -28.70
CA LEU A 9 28.32 15.27 -28.19
C LEU A 9 28.46 15.14 -26.66
N PHE A 10 29.63 15.44 -26.11
CA PHE A 10 29.85 15.42 -24.67
C PHE A 10 29.05 16.49 -23.94
N LEU A 11 28.95 17.71 -24.48
CA LEU A 11 28.09 18.76 -23.95
C LEU A 11 26.60 18.43 -24.03
N LEU A 12 26.17 17.77 -25.11
CA LEU A 12 24.80 17.30 -25.26
C LEU A 12 24.45 16.20 -24.24
N LEU A 13 25.38 15.27 -23.98
CA LEU A 13 25.24 14.24 -22.95
C LEU A 13 25.23 14.82 -21.53
N LEU A 14 25.98 15.87 -21.24
CA LEU A 14 25.88 16.58 -19.97
C LEU A 14 24.55 17.32 -19.79
N ALA A 15 23.98 17.87 -20.86
CA ALA A 15 22.68 18.55 -20.82
C ALA A 15 21.50 17.58 -20.63
N LEU A 16 21.70 16.31 -20.96
CA LEU A 16 20.74 15.20 -20.73
C LEU A 16 20.89 14.57 -19.32
N ALA A 17 21.85 15.00 -18.50
CA ALA A 17 21.93 14.62 -17.10
C ALA A 17 20.68 15.17 -16.39
N SER A 18 19.62 14.36 -16.40
CA SER A 18 18.38 14.62 -15.67
C SER A 18 18.75 14.95 -14.23
N THR A 19 18.33 16.09 -13.73
CA THR A 19 18.38 16.41 -12.31
C THR A 19 17.61 15.30 -11.60
N ALA A 20 18.34 14.40 -10.94
CA ALA A 20 17.72 13.45 -10.02
C ALA A 20 17.05 14.30 -8.95
N TRP A 21 15.72 14.41 -9.01
CA TRP A 21 14.95 15.08 -7.97
C TRP A 21 15.07 14.19 -6.74
N ALA A 22 15.89 14.65 -5.78
CA ALA A 22 15.93 14.02 -4.47
C ALA A 22 14.56 14.22 -3.83
N GLN A 23 13.95 13.12 -3.38
CA GLN A 23 12.69 13.17 -2.65
C GLN A 23 12.91 14.00 -1.39
N ASP A 24 12.11 15.03 -1.20
CA ASP A 24 12.18 15.90 -0.02
C ASP A 24 11.19 15.41 1.03
N PHE A 25 11.72 15.06 2.20
CA PHE A 25 10.92 14.58 3.32
C PHE A 25 10.79 15.70 4.37
N PRO A 26 9.63 15.78 5.06
CA PRO A 26 9.49 16.65 6.22
C PRO A 26 10.55 16.34 7.26
N LYS A 27 10.97 17.37 7.99
CA LYS A 27 11.93 17.19 9.08
C LYS A 27 11.27 16.43 10.23
N PHE A 28 11.98 15.44 10.73
CA PHE A 28 11.56 14.69 11.91
C PHE A 28 12.19 15.31 13.17
N ASP A 29 11.36 15.69 14.11
CA ASP A 29 11.79 16.33 15.38
C ASP A 29 11.82 15.35 16.56
N ASP A 30 11.67 14.07 16.28
CA ASP A 30 11.72 12.96 17.24
C ASP A 30 10.64 12.99 18.35
N LYS A 31 9.55 13.72 18.11
CA LYS A 31 8.39 13.76 19.03
C LYS A 31 7.30 12.72 18.70
N GLY A 32 7.50 11.92 17.66
CA GLY A 32 6.56 10.90 17.26
C GLY A 32 5.42 11.38 16.35
N VAL A 33 5.23 12.69 16.18
CA VAL A 33 4.21 13.28 15.31
C VAL A 33 4.85 14.30 14.38
N VAL A 34 4.54 14.22 13.08
CA VAL A 34 4.91 15.21 12.06
C VAL A 34 3.65 15.57 11.28
N ASP A 35 3.05 16.70 11.57
CA ASP A 35 1.82 17.18 10.91
C ASP A 35 2.12 18.17 9.77
N ALA A 36 2.73 17.69 8.68
CA ALA A 36 3.06 18.52 7.52
C ALA A 36 1.84 18.91 6.66
N ALA A 37 0.69 18.25 6.86
CA ALA A 37 -0.55 18.58 6.18
C ALA A 37 -1.51 19.45 7.01
N ASN A 38 -1.13 19.81 8.24
CA ASN A 38 -1.92 20.63 9.18
C ASN A 38 -3.33 20.06 9.42
N LEU A 39 -3.41 18.76 9.73
CA LEU A 39 -4.66 18.07 10.04
C LEU A 39 -5.02 18.11 11.52
N LEU A 40 -4.05 18.41 12.38
CA LEU A 40 -4.20 18.42 13.84
C LEU A 40 -4.11 19.85 14.35
N ASP A 41 -4.88 20.19 15.35
CA ASP A 41 -4.61 21.39 16.13
C ASP A 41 -3.42 21.16 17.09
N PRO A 42 -2.78 22.22 17.62
CA PRO A 42 -1.61 22.06 18.47
C PRO A 42 -1.85 21.25 19.76
N ALA A 43 -3.07 21.25 20.29
CA ALA A 43 -3.41 20.48 21.49
C ALA A 43 -3.55 18.99 21.14
N GLN A 44 -4.15 18.66 19.99
CA GLN A 44 -4.25 17.30 19.46
C GLN A 44 -2.86 16.73 19.13
N GLU A 45 -2.00 17.50 18.46
CA GLU A 45 -0.64 17.09 18.17
C GLU A 45 0.15 16.79 19.44
N GLN A 46 0.06 17.67 20.45
CA GLN A 46 0.73 17.48 21.73
C GLN A 46 0.19 16.26 22.49
N ALA A 47 -1.11 16.06 22.55
CA ALA A 47 -1.72 14.90 23.20
C ALA A 47 -1.31 13.58 22.52
N LEU A 48 -1.31 13.57 21.20
CA LEU A 48 -0.89 12.42 20.40
C LEU A 48 0.59 12.10 20.64
N SER A 49 1.45 13.11 20.62
CA SER A 49 2.87 12.98 20.91
C SER A 49 3.13 12.38 22.30
N GLN A 50 2.43 12.87 23.32
CA GLN A 50 2.52 12.30 24.68
C GLN A 50 2.11 10.83 24.74
N THR A 51 1.04 10.46 24.05
CA THR A 51 0.59 9.07 23.95
C THR A 51 1.66 8.17 23.31
N LEU A 52 2.25 8.62 22.20
CA LEU A 52 3.27 7.88 21.49
C LEU A 52 4.56 7.73 22.30
N ILE A 53 4.98 8.77 23.00
CA ILE A 53 6.15 8.74 23.90
C ILE A 53 5.89 7.74 25.04
N ALA A 54 4.74 7.83 25.69
CA ALA A 54 4.38 6.92 26.79
C ALA A 54 4.34 5.46 26.32
N GLN A 55 3.75 5.20 25.14
CA GLN A 55 3.68 3.87 24.56
C GLN A 55 5.09 3.32 24.28
N LYS A 56 5.98 4.13 23.68
CA LYS A 56 7.36 3.74 23.43
C LYS A 56 8.11 3.41 24.72
N GLN A 57 7.97 4.24 25.75
CA GLN A 57 8.59 3.99 27.06
C GLN A 57 8.10 2.70 27.71
N ALA A 58 6.83 2.35 27.53
CA ALA A 58 6.23 1.16 28.11
C ALA A 58 6.60 -0.12 27.35
N SER A 59 6.69 -0.10 26.04
CA SER A 59 6.83 -1.30 25.20
C SER A 59 8.20 -1.43 24.50
N GLY A 60 8.99 -0.38 24.46
CA GLY A 60 10.22 -0.30 23.64
C GLY A 60 9.97 -0.21 22.13
N ARG A 61 8.71 -0.24 21.69
CA ARG A 61 8.30 -0.21 20.26
C ARG A 61 7.91 1.20 19.86
N SER A 62 8.37 1.66 18.71
CA SER A 62 8.12 3.03 18.24
C SER A 62 6.96 3.06 17.26
N LEU A 63 6.02 3.99 17.46
CA LEU A 63 5.03 4.38 16.46
C LEU A 63 5.21 5.86 16.17
N VAL A 64 5.29 6.22 14.89
CA VAL A 64 5.33 7.61 14.42
C VAL A 64 4.12 7.87 13.55
N VAL A 65 3.56 9.06 13.65
CA VAL A 65 2.47 9.54 12.80
C VAL A 65 2.99 10.66 11.91
N ALA A 66 2.74 10.55 10.60
CA ALA A 66 3.11 11.55 9.62
C ALA A 66 1.90 11.93 8.77
N THR A 67 1.55 13.20 8.72
CA THR A 67 0.64 13.72 7.71
C THR A 67 1.44 14.39 6.61
N ILE A 68 1.17 14.04 5.35
CA ILE A 68 1.94 14.44 4.18
C ILE A 68 1.02 15.12 3.17
N ALA A 69 1.28 16.40 2.89
CA ALA A 69 0.45 17.16 1.97
C ALA A 69 0.64 16.74 0.50
N ASP A 70 1.84 16.31 0.12
CA ASP A 70 2.19 15.93 -1.26
C ASP A 70 3.13 14.73 -1.27
N LEU A 71 2.70 13.65 -1.91
CA LEU A 71 3.51 12.45 -2.11
C LEU A 71 4.52 12.59 -3.26
N GLN A 72 4.62 13.76 -3.88
CA GLN A 72 5.59 14.08 -4.96
C GLN A 72 5.47 13.11 -6.15
N GLY A 73 4.28 12.60 -6.42
CA GLY A 73 4.00 11.65 -7.49
C GLY A 73 4.39 10.21 -7.19
N TYR A 74 4.85 9.91 -5.99
CA TYR A 74 5.15 8.55 -5.57
C TYR A 74 3.89 7.81 -5.08
N ASP A 75 3.89 6.49 -5.19
CA ASP A 75 2.94 5.67 -4.47
C ASP A 75 3.18 5.77 -2.96
N ILE A 76 2.10 5.75 -2.15
CA ILE A 76 2.22 5.91 -0.70
C ILE A 76 3.06 4.81 -0.04
N ALA A 77 3.11 3.60 -0.61
CA ALA A 77 3.94 2.53 -0.10
C ALA A 77 5.44 2.80 -0.35
N ASP A 78 5.80 3.25 -1.55
CA ASP A 78 7.18 3.62 -1.86
C ASP A 78 7.62 4.86 -1.04
N TYR A 79 6.73 5.85 -0.93
CA TYR A 79 6.97 7.04 -0.12
C TYR A 79 7.20 6.66 1.35
N GLY A 80 6.32 5.85 1.92
CA GLY A 80 6.37 5.43 3.32
C GLY A 80 7.59 4.60 3.66
N TYR A 81 7.93 3.65 2.83
CA TYR A 81 9.15 2.86 2.96
C TYR A 81 10.40 3.74 3.01
N ARG A 82 10.52 4.71 2.09
CA ARG A 82 11.65 5.64 2.03
C ARG A 82 11.67 6.59 3.21
N LEU A 83 10.49 7.13 3.59
CA LEU A 83 10.34 8.03 4.72
C LEU A 83 10.76 7.36 6.03
N GLY A 84 10.26 6.15 6.29
CA GLY A 84 10.59 5.38 7.48
C GLY A 84 12.10 5.13 7.61
N ARG A 85 12.74 4.82 6.50
CA ARG A 85 14.20 4.64 6.44
C ARG A 85 14.97 5.95 6.60
N ALA A 86 14.51 7.03 5.95
CA ALA A 86 15.16 8.33 6.05
C ALA A 86 15.13 8.89 7.48
N TRP A 87 14.03 8.65 8.19
CA TRP A 87 13.89 9.02 9.60
C TRP A 87 14.51 8.02 10.58
N GLY A 88 14.88 6.83 10.10
CA GLY A 88 15.48 5.78 10.94
C GLY A 88 14.57 5.31 12.07
N ILE A 89 13.24 5.28 11.84
CA ILE A 89 12.24 4.97 12.87
C ILE A 89 12.44 3.56 13.43
N GLY A 90 12.41 3.45 14.76
CA GLY A 90 12.61 2.20 15.46
C GLY A 90 14.01 2.11 16.07
N ASP A 91 14.37 0.91 16.47
CA ASP A 91 15.68 0.58 17.06
C ASP A 91 16.50 -0.31 16.10
N LYS A 92 17.66 -0.79 16.60
CA LYS A 92 18.52 -1.75 15.88
C LYS A 92 17.82 -3.06 15.47
N ASP A 93 16.76 -3.43 16.18
CA ASP A 93 15.96 -4.61 15.93
C ASP A 93 14.74 -4.30 15.04
N SER A 94 14.67 -3.07 14.53
CA SER A 94 13.60 -2.57 13.61
C SER A 94 12.20 -2.58 14.23
N ASN A 95 12.09 -2.30 15.52
CA ASN A 95 10.84 -2.22 16.28
C ASN A 95 10.13 -0.87 16.07
N GLY A 96 9.93 -0.48 14.82
CA GLY A 96 9.30 0.76 14.43
C GLY A 96 8.10 0.58 13.50
N ALA A 97 7.08 1.43 13.65
CA ALA A 97 5.95 1.53 12.73
C ALA A 97 5.70 3.00 12.39
N LEU A 98 5.12 3.25 11.22
CA LEU A 98 4.82 4.59 10.73
C LEU A 98 3.39 4.61 10.16
N LEU A 99 2.52 5.45 10.72
CA LEU A 99 1.21 5.75 10.19
C LEU A 99 1.30 7.01 9.32
N ILE A 100 1.04 6.86 8.02
CA ILE A 100 1.12 7.94 7.03
C ILE A 100 -0.28 8.28 6.55
N ILE A 101 -0.61 9.57 6.53
CA ILE A 101 -1.86 10.10 6.01
C ILE A 101 -1.54 11.12 4.92
N ALA A 102 -1.99 10.90 3.70
CA ALA A 102 -1.87 11.81 2.57
C ALA A 102 -3.27 12.32 2.19
N PRO A 103 -3.72 13.45 2.77
CA PRO A 103 -5.09 13.91 2.63
C PRO A 103 -5.46 14.32 1.20
N ASN A 104 -4.54 14.93 0.46
CA ASN A 104 -4.78 15.36 -0.91
C ASN A 104 -4.94 14.17 -1.88
N ASP A 105 -4.24 13.07 -1.61
CA ASP A 105 -4.33 11.81 -2.36
C ASP A 105 -5.42 10.88 -1.83
N ARG A 106 -6.03 11.20 -0.68
CA ARG A 106 -6.96 10.36 0.07
C ARG A 106 -6.39 8.96 0.36
N LYS A 107 -5.13 8.92 0.74
CA LYS A 107 -4.42 7.67 1.03
C LYS A 107 -3.93 7.62 2.46
N VAL A 108 -4.04 6.45 3.05
CA VAL A 108 -3.48 6.13 4.37
C VAL A 108 -2.64 4.86 4.26
N ARG A 109 -1.55 4.82 5.01
CA ARG A 109 -0.69 3.64 5.08
C ARG A 109 -0.17 3.43 6.50
N ILE A 110 -0.11 2.19 6.90
CA ILE A 110 0.68 1.73 8.04
C ILE A 110 1.89 1.01 7.46
N GLU A 111 3.06 1.56 7.68
CA GLU A 111 4.35 0.96 7.32
C GLU A 111 4.93 0.28 8.56
N VAL A 112 5.45 -0.94 8.41
CA VAL A 112 5.88 -1.77 9.54
C VAL A 112 7.33 -2.17 9.38
N GLY A 113 8.13 -1.94 10.42
CA GLY A 113 9.51 -2.40 10.49
C GLY A 113 9.61 -3.91 10.74
N TYR A 114 10.69 -4.51 10.30
CA TYR A 114 10.89 -5.97 10.37
C TYR A 114 10.66 -6.58 11.77
N GLY A 115 11.06 -5.87 12.85
CA GLY A 115 10.86 -6.35 14.21
C GLY A 115 9.41 -6.41 14.66
N LEU A 116 8.52 -5.72 13.97
CA LEU A 116 7.10 -5.66 14.30
C LEU A 116 6.20 -6.50 13.37
N GLU A 117 6.72 -7.11 12.31
CA GLU A 117 5.92 -7.89 11.35
C GLU A 117 5.13 -9.04 12.00
N GLY A 118 5.67 -9.63 13.07
CA GLY A 118 4.98 -10.67 13.83
C GLY A 118 3.89 -10.16 14.79
N VAL A 119 3.79 -8.86 15.02
CA VAL A 119 2.84 -8.21 15.94
C VAL A 119 1.82 -7.36 15.18
N LEU A 120 2.29 -6.58 14.23
CA LEU A 120 1.48 -5.71 13.37
C LEU A 120 1.58 -6.21 11.94
N THR A 121 0.86 -7.30 11.64
CA THR A 121 0.86 -7.92 10.30
C THR A 121 0.10 -7.07 9.30
N ASP A 122 0.27 -7.36 7.99
CA ASP A 122 -0.48 -6.71 6.91
C ASP A 122 -1.99 -6.86 7.09
N ALA A 123 -2.44 -8.02 7.55
CA ALA A 123 -3.85 -8.27 7.83
C ALA A 123 -4.39 -7.37 8.94
N LEU A 124 -3.68 -7.23 10.06
CA LEU A 124 -4.05 -6.34 11.16
C LEU A 124 -4.00 -4.88 10.73
N SER A 125 -2.94 -4.46 10.03
CA SER A 125 -2.80 -3.11 9.49
C SER A 125 -3.97 -2.77 8.56
N SER A 126 -4.36 -3.70 7.70
CA SER A 126 -5.51 -3.56 6.80
C SER A 126 -6.83 -3.47 7.55
N GLN A 127 -7.03 -4.26 8.63
CA GLN A 127 -8.22 -4.19 9.47
C GLN A 127 -8.31 -2.83 10.19
N ILE A 128 -7.22 -2.32 10.75
CA ILE A 128 -7.16 -1.02 11.42
C ILE A 128 -7.55 0.09 10.44
N ILE A 129 -6.95 0.09 9.25
CA ILE A 129 -7.26 1.08 8.23
C ILE A 129 -8.75 1.05 7.86
N ARG A 130 -9.29 -0.13 7.55
CA ARG A 130 -10.68 -0.27 7.09
C ARG A 130 -11.72 0.01 8.18
N ASN A 131 -11.44 -0.40 9.42
CA ASN A 131 -12.45 -0.42 10.47
C ASN A 131 -12.36 0.78 11.42
N ALA A 132 -11.16 1.33 11.66
CA ALA A 132 -10.95 2.43 12.59
C ALA A 132 -10.70 3.78 11.89
N ILE A 133 -9.87 3.79 10.83
CA ILE A 133 -9.39 5.04 10.20
C ILE A 133 -10.33 5.49 9.09
N THR A 134 -10.48 4.69 8.05
CA THR A 134 -11.21 5.05 6.82
C THR A 134 -12.65 5.51 7.05
N PRO A 135 -13.47 4.90 7.93
CA PRO A 135 -14.84 5.36 8.16
C PRO A 135 -14.90 6.79 8.70
N ARG A 136 -13.96 7.17 9.57
CA ARG A 136 -13.86 8.53 10.12
C ARG A 136 -13.39 9.52 9.08
N PHE A 137 -12.41 9.15 8.27
CA PHE A 137 -11.93 9.99 7.17
C PHE A 137 -13.04 10.26 6.13
N LYS A 138 -13.83 9.26 5.80
CA LYS A 138 -15.03 9.42 4.94
C LYS A 138 -16.08 10.34 5.54
N ALA A 139 -16.18 10.39 6.87
CA ALA A 139 -17.07 11.30 7.59
C ALA A 139 -16.47 12.72 7.76
N GLY A 140 -15.23 12.97 7.29
CA GLY A 140 -14.54 14.25 7.42
C GLY A 140 -13.80 14.43 8.75
N ASP A 141 -13.85 13.45 9.65
CA ASP A 141 -13.17 13.48 10.94
C ASP A 141 -11.73 12.96 10.82
N MET A 142 -10.83 13.82 10.29
CA MET A 142 -9.43 13.46 10.12
C MET A 142 -8.72 13.23 11.46
N PRO A 143 -8.79 14.16 12.44
CA PRO A 143 -8.13 13.96 13.73
C PRO A 143 -8.64 12.72 14.47
N GLY A 144 -9.96 12.51 14.49
CA GLY A 144 -10.55 11.34 15.14
C GLY A 144 -10.16 10.02 14.47
N GLY A 145 -9.98 10.02 13.13
CA GLY A 145 -9.48 8.86 12.39
C GLY A 145 -8.02 8.55 12.72
N ILE A 146 -7.18 9.58 12.83
CA ILE A 146 -5.77 9.45 13.25
C ILE A 146 -5.70 8.88 14.66
N ALA A 147 -6.43 9.48 15.61
CA ALA A 147 -6.46 9.02 16.99
C ALA A 147 -6.92 7.55 17.09
N ALA A 148 -8.02 7.20 16.43
CA ALA A 148 -8.52 5.81 16.44
C ALA A 148 -7.52 4.80 15.86
N GLY A 149 -6.79 5.18 14.81
CA GLY A 149 -5.71 4.37 14.26
C GLY A 149 -4.58 4.17 15.25
N VAL A 150 -4.13 5.24 15.88
CA VAL A 150 -3.07 5.20 16.89
C VAL A 150 -3.50 4.36 18.10
N ASP A 151 -4.71 4.50 18.60
CA ASP A 151 -5.22 3.70 19.71
C ASP A 151 -5.19 2.20 19.41
N GLN A 152 -5.62 1.81 18.21
CA GLN A 152 -5.59 0.40 17.80
C GLN A 152 -4.16 -0.14 17.65
N ILE A 153 -3.27 0.64 17.02
CA ILE A 153 -1.87 0.24 16.83
C ILE A 153 -1.17 0.14 18.19
N THR A 154 -1.29 1.15 19.05
CA THR A 154 -0.65 1.16 20.37
C THR A 154 -1.15 0.04 21.27
N ALA A 155 -2.44 -0.29 21.20
CA ALA A 155 -3.00 -1.44 21.90
C ALA A 155 -2.34 -2.76 21.46
N LEU A 156 -2.10 -2.94 20.16
CA LEU A 156 -1.38 -4.13 19.66
C LEU A 156 0.10 -4.12 20.08
N LEU A 157 0.76 -2.97 20.01
CA LEU A 157 2.14 -2.83 20.40
C LEU A 157 2.37 -3.02 21.91
N ALA A 158 1.34 -2.85 22.73
CA ALA A 158 1.39 -3.09 24.17
C ALA A 158 1.20 -4.57 24.56
N LEU A 159 0.72 -5.42 23.65
CA LEU A 159 0.46 -6.82 23.95
C LEU A 159 1.74 -7.61 24.21
N PRO A 160 1.70 -8.60 25.12
CA PRO A 160 2.74 -9.63 25.23
C PRO A 160 2.95 -10.35 23.88
N PRO A 161 4.18 -10.82 23.57
CA PRO A 161 4.48 -11.39 22.26
C PRO A 161 3.57 -12.54 21.84
N GLU A 162 3.15 -13.39 22.77
CA GLU A 162 2.30 -14.55 22.48
C GLU A 162 0.85 -14.14 22.16
N GLU A 163 0.31 -13.15 22.86
CA GLU A 163 -1.02 -12.61 22.57
C GLU A 163 -1.03 -11.84 21.23
N ALA A 164 0.03 -11.08 20.96
CA ALA A 164 0.18 -10.39 19.67
C ALA A 164 0.20 -11.37 18.51
N LYS A 165 0.98 -12.46 18.61
CA LYS A 165 1.02 -13.53 17.60
C LYS A 165 -0.33 -14.22 17.42
N ALA A 166 -1.04 -14.51 18.52
CA ALA A 166 -2.37 -15.12 18.44
C ALA A 166 -3.37 -14.22 17.72
N ARG A 167 -3.34 -12.89 17.98
CA ARG A 167 -4.18 -11.92 17.26
C ARG A 167 -3.81 -11.81 15.80
N ALA A 168 -2.52 -11.78 15.48
CA ALA A 168 -2.03 -11.75 14.11
C ALA A 168 -2.53 -12.98 13.32
N ALA A 169 -2.39 -14.17 13.88
CA ALA A 169 -2.87 -15.42 13.26
C ALA A 169 -4.40 -15.43 13.05
N ALA A 170 -5.16 -14.90 14.00
CA ALA A 170 -6.62 -14.76 13.86
C ALA A 170 -6.98 -13.82 12.71
N ALA A 171 -6.35 -12.64 12.63
CA ALA A 171 -6.57 -11.67 11.56
C ALA A 171 -6.22 -12.22 10.16
N GLU A 172 -5.14 -12.97 10.04
CA GLU A 172 -4.78 -13.65 8.78
C GLU A 172 -5.82 -14.70 8.37
N THR A 173 -6.36 -15.43 9.35
CA THR A 173 -7.40 -16.44 9.08
C THR A 173 -8.68 -15.78 8.58
N GLU A 174 -9.09 -14.66 9.18
CA GLU A 174 -10.23 -13.86 8.75
C GLU A 174 -10.01 -13.27 7.35
N ALA A 175 -8.83 -12.71 7.08
CA ALA A 175 -8.48 -12.17 5.77
C ALA A 175 -8.57 -13.24 4.67
N ARG A 176 -8.01 -14.43 4.92
CA ARG A 176 -8.11 -15.58 3.98
C ARG A 176 -9.54 -16.08 3.79
N ALA A 177 -10.37 -16.02 4.83
CA ALA A 177 -11.78 -16.41 4.72
C ALA A 177 -12.57 -15.39 3.89
N ALA A 178 -12.32 -14.09 4.05
CA ALA A 178 -12.92 -13.04 3.26
C ALA A 178 -12.57 -13.17 1.76
N ASP A 179 -11.31 -13.45 1.44
CA ASP A 179 -10.85 -13.65 0.06
C ASP A 179 -11.53 -14.86 -0.59
N ARG A 180 -11.70 -15.97 0.13
CA ARG A 180 -12.41 -17.16 -0.37
C ARG A 180 -13.90 -16.90 -0.58
N GLY A 181 -14.53 -16.13 0.29
CA GLY A 181 -15.95 -15.76 0.16
C GLY A 181 -16.22 -14.92 -1.09
N GLY A 182 -15.35 -13.96 -1.39
CA GLY A 182 -15.43 -13.14 -2.60
C GLY A 182 -15.27 -13.94 -3.88
N SER A 183 -14.35 -14.88 -3.91
CA SER A 183 -14.10 -15.73 -5.09
C SER A 183 -15.24 -16.71 -5.38
N ALA A 184 -15.93 -17.21 -4.35
CA ALA A 184 -17.04 -18.15 -4.51
C ALA A 184 -18.25 -17.50 -5.21
N ILE A 185 -18.53 -16.23 -4.92
CA ILE A 185 -19.64 -15.50 -5.57
C ILE A 185 -19.30 -15.22 -7.04
N LEU A 186 -18.06 -14.84 -7.34
CA LEU A 186 -17.62 -14.61 -8.72
C LEU A 186 -17.62 -15.91 -9.55
N GLY A 187 -17.34 -17.07 -8.92
CA GLY A 187 -17.36 -18.38 -9.58
C GLY A 187 -18.76 -18.86 -9.96
N LEU A 188 -19.83 -18.34 -9.36
CA LEU A 188 -21.21 -18.71 -9.69
C LEU A 188 -21.76 -17.98 -10.93
N TRP A 189 -21.23 -16.82 -11.29
CA TRP A 189 -21.69 -16.05 -12.45
C TRP A 189 -21.63 -16.81 -13.78
N PRO A 190 -20.52 -17.47 -14.16
CA PRO A 190 -20.49 -18.24 -15.40
C PRO A 190 -21.47 -19.41 -15.39
N ILE A 191 -21.69 -20.02 -14.25
CA ILE A 191 -22.70 -21.13 -14.14
C ILE A 191 -24.10 -20.56 -14.37
N LEU A 192 -24.43 -19.41 -13.79
CA LEU A 192 -25.71 -18.74 -13.99
C LEU A 192 -25.91 -18.32 -15.45
N PHE A 193 -24.87 -17.82 -16.11
CA PHE A 193 -24.91 -17.53 -17.55
C PHE A 193 -25.09 -18.78 -18.41
N ILE A 194 -24.44 -19.87 -18.07
CA ILE A 194 -24.61 -21.14 -18.79
C ILE A 194 -26.05 -21.66 -18.63
N ILE A 195 -26.60 -21.62 -17.41
CA ILE A 195 -27.98 -22.02 -17.16
C ILE A 195 -28.98 -21.16 -17.94
N LEU A 196 -28.75 -19.81 -17.90
CA LEU A 196 -29.59 -18.87 -18.64
C LEU A 196 -29.51 -19.08 -20.15
N PHE A 197 -28.32 -19.34 -20.68
CA PHE A 197 -28.09 -19.62 -22.09
C PHE A 197 -28.77 -20.93 -22.52
N ILE A 198 -28.69 -21.99 -21.70
CA ILE A 198 -29.37 -23.26 -21.95
C ILE A 198 -30.90 -23.08 -21.92
N ALA A 199 -31.43 -22.34 -20.94
CA ALA A 199 -32.85 -22.03 -20.82
C ALA A 199 -33.34 -21.25 -22.06
N MET A 200 -32.59 -20.23 -22.50
CA MET A 200 -32.91 -19.45 -23.69
C MET A 200 -32.87 -20.31 -24.98
N ARG A 201 -31.94 -21.26 -25.08
CA ARG A 201 -31.87 -22.23 -26.18
C ARG A 201 -33.04 -23.23 -26.18
N LEU A 202 -33.49 -23.66 -25.00
CA LEU A 202 -34.68 -24.53 -24.89
C LEU A 202 -35.97 -23.79 -25.21
N MET A 203 -36.11 -22.55 -24.77
CA MET A 203 -37.27 -21.70 -25.10
C MET A 203 -37.31 -21.32 -26.60
N SER A 204 -36.16 -21.15 -27.24
CA SER A 204 -36.11 -20.86 -28.70
C SER A 204 -36.39 -22.08 -29.58
N ARG A 205 -36.44 -23.27 -29.03
CA ARG A 205 -36.84 -24.51 -29.78
C ARG A 205 -38.35 -24.72 -29.89
N GLY A 206 -39.14 -23.88 -29.21
CA GLY A 206 -40.61 -24.02 -29.17
C GLY A 206 -41.36 -23.22 -30.23
N THR A 207 -40.71 -22.46 -31.12
CA THR A 207 -41.43 -21.66 -32.15
C THR A 207 -40.73 -21.79 -33.50
N GLY A 208 -40.82 -22.93 -34.13
CA GLY A 208 -40.28 -23.16 -35.46
C GLY A 208 -41.25 -23.94 -36.32
N GLY A 209 -42.39 -23.34 -36.66
CA GLY A 209 -43.29 -23.80 -37.71
C GLY A 209 -43.58 -22.64 -38.66
N GLY A 210 -43.06 -22.69 -39.86
CA GLY A 210 -43.44 -21.71 -40.89
C GLY A 210 -42.40 -21.58 -42.00
N GLY A 211 -42.68 -22.29 -43.12
CA GLY A 211 -41.84 -22.39 -44.29
C GLY A 211 -41.57 -21.09 -45.04
N GLY A 212 -40.57 -21.16 -45.89
CA GLY A 212 -40.54 -20.16 -47.00
C GLY A 212 -39.17 -19.79 -47.54
N LYS A 213 -38.85 -20.45 -48.66
CA LYS A 213 -38.10 -19.92 -49.80
C LYS A 213 -36.57 -19.78 -49.74
N ARG A 214 -35.98 -20.71 -50.48
CA ARG A 214 -34.62 -20.65 -51.01
C ARG A 214 -34.40 -19.38 -51.84
N TYR A 215 -33.43 -18.57 -51.51
CA TYR A 215 -32.78 -17.66 -52.44
C TYR A 215 -31.30 -18.03 -52.53
N ARG A 216 -30.95 -18.52 -53.71
CA ARG A 216 -29.59 -18.73 -54.16
C ARG A 216 -29.11 -17.46 -54.78
N ARG A 217 -28.04 -16.84 -54.32
CA ARG A 217 -27.09 -16.13 -55.18
C ARG A 217 -25.89 -15.54 -54.39
N GLY A 218 -24.72 -15.86 -54.93
CA GLY A 218 -23.65 -14.93 -55.18
C GLY A 218 -22.60 -14.83 -54.06
N GLY A 219 -21.41 -15.30 -54.38
CA GLY A 219 -20.21 -15.22 -53.56
C GLY A 219 -19.72 -13.81 -53.30
N SER A 220 -19.04 -13.70 -52.23
CA SER A 220 -17.81 -12.87 -52.09
C SER A 220 -17.11 -13.30 -50.80
N SER A 221 -15.88 -13.69 -51.01
CA SER A 221 -14.92 -14.04 -49.98
C SER A 221 -14.57 -12.83 -49.13
N MET A 222 -14.87 -12.84 -47.85
CA MET A 222 -14.27 -11.94 -46.90
C MET A 222 -13.34 -12.72 -45.95
N PRO A 223 -12.14 -12.23 -45.69
CA PRO A 223 -11.20 -12.95 -44.83
C PRO A 223 -11.66 -12.89 -43.38
N ILE A 224 -11.73 -14.06 -42.76
CA ILE A 224 -11.96 -14.20 -41.32
C ILE A 224 -10.66 -13.82 -40.61
N ILE A 225 -10.66 -12.69 -39.92
CA ILE A 225 -9.58 -12.33 -39.01
C ILE A 225 -9.87 -13.06 -37.68
N LEU A 226 -9.15 -14.15 -37.45
CA LEU A 226 -9.10 -14.80 -36.12
C LEU A 226 -8.20 -13.95 -35.21
N TRP A 227 -8.79 -13.31 -34.26
CA TRP A 227 -8.04 -12.79 -33.11
C TRP A 227 -7.87 -13.93 -32.12
N GLY A 228 -6.69 -14.51 -32.08
CA GLY A 228 -6.26 -15.42 -31.04
C GLY A 228 -5.80 -14.63 -29.81
N PRO A 229 -6.15 -15.06 -28.58
CA PRO A 229 -5.54 -14.48 -27.40
C PRO A 229 -4.08 -14.94 -27.31
N GLY A 230 -3.17 -14.01 -27.54
CA GLY A 230 -1.74 -14.24 -27.35
C GLY A 230 -1.42 -14.46 -25.87
N ALA A 231 -0.93 -15.63 -25.56
CA ALA A 231 -0.30 -15.93 -24.29
C ALA A 231 1.02 -15.19 -24.19
N GLY A 232 1.01 -14.06 -23.47
CA GLY A 232 2.22 -13.34 -23.06
C GLY A 232 2.66 -13.80 -21.69
N GLY A 233 3.67 -14.63 -21.62
CA GLY A 233 4.31 -15.04 -20.39
C GLY A 233 5.05 -13.85 -19.75
N SER A 234 4.68 -13.50 -18.54
CA SER A 234 5.42 -12.59 -17.69
C SER A 234 6.46 -13.37 -16.90
N GLY A 235 7.72 -13.24 -17.33
CA GLY A 235 8.88 -13.74 -16.58
C GLY A 235 9.07 -12.91 -15.32
N TRP A 236 9.08 -13.55 -14.18
CA TRP A 236 9.51 -12.99 -12.91
C TRP A 236 11.02 -12.99 -12.87
N GLY A 237 11.58 -11.80 -13.02
CA GLY A 237 13.01 -11.54 -12.80
C GLY A 237 13.26 -11.32 -11.32
N SER A 238 13.82 -12.32 -10.68
CA SER A 238 14.51 -12.21 -9.40
C SER A 238 15.84 -11.47 -9.63
N GLY A 239 16.01 -10.30 -9.00
CA GLY A 239 17.27 -9.58 -8.94
C GLY A 239 17.34 -8.94 -7.57
N GLY A 240 18.13 -9.40 -6.66
CA GLY A 240 19.56 -9.22 -6.59
C GLY A 240 19.83 -8.08 -5.64
N GLY A 241 20.12 -8.41 -4.35
CA GLY A 241 20.45 -7.44 -3.30
C GLY A 241 21.67 -6.60 -3.66
N SER A 242 21.64 -5.35 -3.23
CA SER A 242 22.83 -4.55 -3.00
C SER A 242 22.74 -3.93 -1.63
N SER A 243 23.43 -4.56 -0.71
CA SER A 243 23.77 -3.99 0.58
C SER A 243 24.72 -2.82 0.35
N TRP A 244 24.30 -1.62 0.76
CA TRP A 244 25.21 -0.52 1.00
C TRP A 244 25.15 -0.21 2.47
N GLY A 245 26.17 -0.64 3.15
CA GLY A 245 26.45 -0.23 4.52
C GLY A 245 26.94 1.21 4.52
N GLY A 246 26.67 1.92 5.58
CA GLY A 246 27.28 3.20 5.80
C GLY A 246 26.66 3.99 6.93
N GLY A 247 27.37 4.14 8.02
CA GLY A 247 27.31 5.30 8.82
C GLY A 247 26.67 5.15 10.18
N GLY A 248 27.43 4.69 11.15
CA GLY A 248 27.13 4.79 12.57
C GLY A 248 26.94 6.25 12.99
N GLY A 249 25.87 6.51 13.71
CA GLY A 249 25.64 7.68 14.50
C GLY A 249 25.33 7.23 15.91
N PHE A 250 26.31 7.30 16.80
CA PHE A 250 26.11 7.14 18.23
C PHE A 250 25.33 8.33 18.76
N GLY A 251 24.10 8.13 19.17
CA GLY A 251 23.28 9.11 19.85
C GLY A 251 22.33 8.41 20.79
N GLY A 252 22.75 8.14 22.02
CA GLY A 252 21.89 7.68 23.08
C GLY A 252 20.94 8.78 23.50
N GLY A 253 19.68 8.61 23.21
CA GLY A 253 18.57 9.44 23.66
C GLY A 253 17.30 8.72 23.29
N GLY A 254 16.32 8.67 24.21
CA GLY A 254 15.04 7.96 24.04
C GLY A 254 14.14 8.40 22.88
N GLY A 255 14.70 8.78 21.77
CA GLY A 255 14.06 9.24 20.55
C GLY A 255 13.45 8.12 19.72
N PHE A 256 12.56 8.46 18.75
CA PHE A 256 11.90 7.49 17.85
C PHE A 256 12.84 6.98 16.76
N SER A 257 13.98 7.64 16.55
CA SER A 257 15.03 7.27 15.60
C SER A 257 16.09 6.42 16.27
N GLY A 258 16.32 5.24 15.76
CA GLY A 258 17.31 4.29 16.32
C GLY A 258 17.95 3.39 15.25
N GLY A 259 17.77 3.72 13.97
CA GLY A 259 18.34 2.97 12.85
C GLY A 259 17.50 1.79 12.39
N GLY A 260 16.20 1.78 12.66
CA GLY A 260 15.29 0.74 12.21
C GLY A 260 15.22 0.63 10.68
N SER A 261 14.96 -0.58 10.20
CA SER A 261 14.78 -0.89 8.80
C SER A 261 13.36 -1.33 8.50
N PHE A 262 12.86 -0.94 7.34
CA PHE A 262 11.54 -1.31 6.84
C PHE A 262 11.69 -2.21 5.63
N GLY A 263 10.79 -3.21 5.50
CA GLY A 263 10.74 -4.15 4.39
C GLY A 263 9.60 -3.93 3.42
N GLY A 264 8.81 -2.86 3.63
CA GLY A 264 7.60 -2.63 2.86
C GLY A 264 6.39 -3.41 3.37
N GLY A 265 6.48 -4.05 4.55
CA GLY A 265 5.35 -4.64 5.25
C GLY A 265 4.34 -3.60 5.71
N GLY A 266 3.10 -4.02 5.95
CA GLY A 266 2.01 -3.15 6.34
C GLY A 266 0.86 -3.12 5.34
N ALA A 267 0.00 -2.11 5.40
CA ALA A 267 -1.16 -1.99 4.52
C ALA A 267 -1.43 -0.56 4.10
N SER A 268 -2.06 -0.40 2.94
CA SER A 268 -2.56 0.87 2.44
C SER A 268 -4.08 0.83 2.30
N GLY A 269 -4.72 2.00 2.34
CA GLY A 269 -6.14 2.18 2.05
C GLY A 269 -6.45 3.56 1.53
N ASP A 270 -7.64 3.67 0.94
CA ASP A 270 -8.19 4.91 0.38
C ASP A 270 -9.52 5.26 1.08
N TRP A 271 -9.94 6.55 0.99
CA TRP A 271 -11.22 7.00 1.52
C TRP A 271 -11.95 8.02 0.63
#